data_4c6854a49623ad556e972c1c1d31633a
#
_entry.id   4c6854a49623ad556e972c1c1d31633a
#
_cell.length_a   1.000
_cell.length_b   1.000
_cell.length_c   1.000
_cell.angle_alpha   90.00
_cell.angle_beta   90.00
_cell.angle_gamma   90.00
#
_symmetry.space_group_name_H-M   'P 1'
#
loop_
_entity.id
_entity.type
_entity.pdbx_description
1 polymer ?
#
loop_
_entity_poly.entity_id
_entity_poly.type
_entity_poly.pdbx_seq_one_letter_code
_entity_poly.pdbx_strand_id
1 'polypeptide(L)'
;MCIRDSVTTDPTSILDSNKVDVVTIATTSWVHDQIADLRTIITAGINVVSIAEEMSCPEAQNPDMAKELDELAKKHGVSAVGVGVNPGFVLDHLVVALSSGSQDVTHIEARRVNDLAPYGQTVLRTQGVGTTPEEFKAGVADGSIVGHVGFPESIRLISDALGLGVDSIEQHIEPIIAKVARPARDRTVEPGQVAGCNHTAVGRREGEEVIRLIHPQQVAPEAEGQETGDFITITGVPDISMSTGPEIAGGKATAGICVNTIPRIVAATPGLKRIIDLPSPCALMGPSAYERR
;
A
#
# COMPACT_ATOMS: atom_id res chain seq x y z
N MET A 1 -3.15 23.19 9.17
CA MET A 1 -4.59 23.55 9.31
C MET A 1 -5.26 23.09 8.02
N CYS A 2 -6.14 22.08 8.05
CA CYS A 2 -6.90 21.73 6.84
C CYS A 2 -8.00 22.79 6.67
N ILE A 3 -7.86 23.60 5.65
CA ILE A 3 -8.89 24.57 5.26
C ILE A 3 -9.80 23.83 4.27
N ARG A 4 -11.08 23.64 4.62
CA ARG A 4 -12.10 23.20 3.66
C ARG A 4 -12.76 24.44 3.11
N ASP A 5 -12.27 24.90 1.98
CA ASP A 5 -12.79 26.13 1.37
C ASP A 5 -14.03 25.86 0.53
N SER A 6 -14.03 24.73 -0.20
CA SER A 6 -15.12 24.36 -1.09
C SER A 6 -15.15 22.86 -1.38
N VAL A 7 -16.30 22.37 -1.85
CA VAL A 7 -16.48 21.03 -2.41
C VAL A 7 -17.15 21.20 -3.78
N THR A 8 -16.61 20.57 -4.81
CA THR A 8 -17.17 20.60 -6.17
C THR A 8 -17.27 19.18 -6.73
N THR A 9 -18.20 18.95 -7.64
CA THR A 9 -18.30 17.73 -8.46
C THR A 9 -17.57 17.88 -9.80
N ASP A 10 -17.08 19.07 -10.11
CA ASP A 10 -16.26 19.35 -11.30
C ASP A 10 -14.79 19.58 -10.90
N PRO A 11 -13.93 18.53 -10.99
CA PRO A 11 -12.53 18.67 -10.65
C PRO A 11 -11.78 19.65 -11.56
N THR A 12 -12.22 19.81 -12.82
CA THR A 12 -11.52 20.66 -13.78
C THR A 12 -11.58 22.13 -13.39
N SER A 13 -12.61 22.54 -12.66
CA SER A 13 -12.79 23.92 -12.18
C SER A 13 -11.75 24.36 -11.14
N ILE A 14 -11.03 23.40 -10.52
CA ILE A 14 -10.02 23.67 -9.48
C ILE A 14 -8.60 23.36 -9.93
N LEU A 15 -8.41 22.75 -11.10
CA LEU A 15 -7.09 22.39 -11.62
C LEU A 15 -6.41 23.59 -12.28
N ASP A 16 -5.80 24.45 -11.45
CA ASP A 16 -5.01 25.60 -11.87
C ASP A 16 -3.59 25.49 -11.27
N SER A 17 -2.61 25.17 -12.11
CA SER A 17 -1.21 24.98 -11.69
C SER A 17 -0.56 26.23 -11.07
N ASN A 18 -1.17 27.41 -11.21
CA ASN A 18 -0.72 28.61 -10.50
C ASN A 18 -1.19 28.68 -9.04
N LYS A 19 -2.15 27.82 -8.65
CA LYS A 19 -2.78 27.82 -7.33
C LYS A 19 -2.66 26.48 -6.61
N VAL A 20 -2.49 25.38 -7.36
CA VAL A 20 -2.46 24.03 -6.84
C VAL A 20 -1.10 23.39 -7.16
N ASP A 21 -0.35 23.03 -6.15
CA ASP A 21 0.94 22.36 -6.29
C ASP A 21 0.79 20.82 -6.42
N VAL A 22 -0.20 20.26 -5.72
CA VAL A 22 -0.40 18.80 -5.64
C VAL A 22 -1.89 18.47 -5.54
N VAL A 23 -2.31 17.44 -6.22
CA VAL A 23 -3.60 16.77 -6.01
C VAL A 23 -3.35 15.42 -5.36
N THR A 24 -4.16 15.11 -4.33
CA THR A 24 -4.19 13.79 -3.71
C THR A 24 -5.39 13.00 -4.21
N ILE A 25 -5.16 11.79 -4.75
CA ILE A 25 -6.22 10.87 -5.18
C ILE A 25 -6.37 9.79 -4.11
N ALA A 26 -7.63 9.60 -3.63
CA ALA A 26 -7.97 8.66 -2.58
C ALA A 26 -9.32 7.96 -2.88
N THR A 27 -9.52 7.48 -4.11
CA THR A 27 -10.81 7.02 -4.62
C THR A 27 -10.88 5.52 -4.86
N THR A 28 -9.76 4.87 -5.19
CA THR A 28 -9.70 3.46 -5.61
C THR A 28 -8.35 2.83 -5.25
N SER A 29 -8.27 1.50 -5.33
CA SER A 29 -7.03 0.73 -5.22
C SER A 29 -6.31 0.52 -6.56
N TRP A 30 -7.01 0.71 -7.68
CA TRP A 30 -6.60 0.26 -9.01
C TRP A 30 -6.17 1.42 -9.91
N VAL A 31 -5.06 1.22 -10.67
CA VAL A 31 -4.55 2.23 -11.61
C VAL A 31 -5.56 2.52 -12.71
N HIS A 32 -6.20 1.47 -13.28
CA HIS A 32 -7.13 1.63 -14.38
C HIS A 32 -8.37 2.46 -14.03
N ASP A 33 -8.82 2.44 -12.77
CA ASP A 33 -9.99 3.22 -12.33
C ASP A 33 -9.68 4.72 -12.21
N GLN A 34 -8.43 5.09 -11.94
CA GLN A 34 -8.02 6.48 -11.75
C GLN A 34 -7.21 7.05 -12.93
N ILE A 35 -6.96 6.27 -13.99
CA ILE A 35 -6.07 6.68 -15.08
C ILE A 35 -6.55 7.98 -15.77
N ALA A 36 -7.85 8.17 -15.90
CA ALA A 36 -8.43 9.37 -16.48
C ALA A 36 -8.17 10.62 -15.62
N ASP A 37 -8.28 10.50 -14.30
CA ASP A 37 -7.99 11.57 -13.35
C ASP A 37 -6.50 11.88 -13.36
N LEU A 38 -5.63 10.87 -13.33
CA LEU A 38 -4.19 11.02 -13.42
C LEU A 38 -3.77 11.79 -14.67
N ARG A 39 -4.28 11.41 -15.85
CA ARG A 39 -4.03 12.11 -17.11
C ARG A 39 -4.46 13.58 -17.03
N THR A 40 -5.64 13.84 -16.51
CA THR A 40 -6.20 15.20 -16.40
C THR A 40 -5.33 16.08 -15.51
N ILE A 41 -4.97 15.61 -14.32
CA ILE A 41 -4.19 16.36 -13.34
C ILE A 41 -2.76 16.62 -13.85
N ILE A 42 -2.10 15.59 -14.37
CA ILE A 42 -0.73 15.68 -14.90
C ILE A 42 -0.69 16.64 -16.10
N THR A 43 -1.69 16.57 -17.01
CA THR A 43 -1.78 17.46 -18.17
C THR A 43 -2.01 18.93 -17.75
N ALA A 44 -2.67 19.16 -16.63
CA ALA A 44 -2.82 20.50 -16.03
C ALA A 44 -1.51 21.04 -15.41
N GLY A 45 -0.42 20.26 -15.41
CA GLY A 45 0.86 20.67 -14.83
C GLY A 45 0.89 20.61 -13.31
N ILE A 46 0.18 19.66 -12.70
CA ILE A 46 0.04 19.51 -11.25
C ILE A 46 0.58 18.16 -10.82
N ASN A 47 1.37 18.14 -9.72
CA ASN A 47 1.89 16.88 -9.15
C ASN A 47 0.78 16.05 -8.53
N VAL A 48 0.99 14.72 -8.46
CA VAL A 48 0.00 13.78 -7.92
C VAL A 48 0.61 12.93 -6.79
N VAL A 49 -0.14 12.79 -5.71
CA VAL A 49 0.08 11.74 -4.69
C VAL A 49 -1.17 10.87 -4.65
N SER A 50 -1.04 9.60 -5.02
CA SER A 50 -2.15 8.64 -4.96
C SER A 50 -1.97 7.68 -3.79
N ILE A 51 -3.08 7.29 -3.13
CA ILE A 51 -3.07 6.22 -2.13
C ILE A 51 -3.59 4.90 -2.69
N ALA A 52 -3.80 4.82 -4.00
CA ALA A 52 -4.13 3.54 -4.64
C ALA A 52 -2.95 2.58 -4.52
N GLU A 53 -3.22 1.37 -4.10
CA GLU A 53 -2.22 0.35 -3.82
C GLU A 53 -1.36 0.04 -5.05
N GLU A 54 -1.97 -0.15 -6.22
CA GLU A 54 -1.23 -0.40 -7.46
C GLU A 54 -0.31 0.75 -7.88
N MET A 55 -0.59 1.99 -7.44
CA MET A 55 0.26 3.14 -7.75
C MET A 55 1.60 3.15 -6.99
N SER A 56 1.79 2.28 -6.01
CA SER A 56 3.07 2.17 -5.28
C SER A 56 4.22 1.65 -6.18
N CYS A 57 3.89 0.78 -7.13
CA CYS A 57 4.79 0.29 -8.17
C CYS A 57 3.97 -0.20 -9.38
N PRO A 58 3.35 0.71 -10.16
CA PRO A 58 2.40 0.32 -11.20
C PRO A 58 3.02 -0.52 -12.32
N GLU A 59 4.34 -0.49 -12.47
CA GLU A 59 5.09 -1.34 -13.41
C GLU A 59 4.91 -2.84 -13.13
N ALA A 60 4.54 -3.21 -11.90
CA ALA A 60 4.39 -4.61 -11.52
C ALA A 60 3.26 -5.31 -12.28
N GLN A 61 2.12 -4.64 -12.44
CA GLN A 61 0.92 -5.20 -13.08
C GLN A 61 0.41 -4.38 -14.27
N ASN A 62 0.76 -3.09 -14.36
CA ASN A 62 0.27 -2.16 -15.37
C ASN A 62 1.44 -1.44 -16.10
N PRO A 63 2.41 -2.15 -16.71
CA PRO A 63 3.66 -1.56 -17.24
C PRO A 63 3.41 -0.52 -18.34
N ASP A 64 2.41 -0.72 -19.21
CA ASP A 64 2.08 0.22 -20.27
C ASP A 64 1.50 1.52 -19.72
N MET A 65 0.61 1.44 -18.72
CA MET A 65 0.05 2.61 -18.04
C MET A 65 1.14 3.35 -17.24
N ALA A 66 2.02 2.62 -16.57
CA ALA A 66 3.16 3.21 -15.85
C ALA A 66 4.07 4.00 -16.79
N LYS A 67 4.41 3.42 -17.94
CA LYS A 67 5.22 4.09 -18.98
C LYS A 67 4.53 5.34 -19.51
N GLU A 68 3.23 5.25 -19.83
CA GLU A 68 2.44 6.39 -20.28
C GLU A 68 2.44 7.54 -19.26
N LEU A 69 2.19 7.22 -17.98
CA LEU A 69 2.16 8.20 -16.90
C LEU A 69 3.54 8.85 -16.69
N ASP A 70 4.61 8.08 -16.77
CA ASP A 70 5.98 8.59 -16.67
C ASP A 70 6.31 9.58 -17.81
N GLU A 71 6.01 9.20 -19.05
CA GLU A 71 6.21 10.06 -20.21
C GLU A 71 5.36 11.33 -20.14
N LEU A 72 4.09 11.21 -19.71
CA LEU A 72 3.18 12.35 -19.57
C LEU A 72 3.67 13.30 -18.47
N ALA A 73 4.07 12.79 -17.32
CA ALA A 73 4.58 13.57 -16.20
C ALA A 73 5.86 14.32 -16.58
N LYS A 74 6.81 13.66 -17.26
CA LYS A 74 8.02 14.27 -17.80
C LYS A 74 7.70 15.40 -18.78
N LYS A 75 6.77 15.14 -19.70
CA LYS A 75 6.34 16.14 -20.72
C LYS A 75 5.76 17.40 -20.09
N HIS A 76 5.01 17.26 -18.99
CA HIS A 76 4.36 18.39 -18.32
C HIS A 76 5.17 18.97 -17.15
N GLY A 77 6.38 18.44 -16.89
CA GLY A 77 7.29 18.96 -15.87
C GLY A 77 6.84 18.69 -14.44
N VAL A 78 6.04 17.66 -14.19
CA VAL A 78 5.48 17.30 -12.89
C VAL A 78 5.79 15.85 -12.53
N SER A 79 5.46 15.46 -11.31
CA SER A 79 5.71 14.13 -10.78
C SER A 79 4.44 13.49 -10.22
N ALA A 80 4.35 12.17 -10.32
CA ALA A 80 3.29 11.37 -9.70
C ALA A 80 3.90 10.24 -8.85
N VAL A 81 3.29 9.92 -7.71
CA VAL A 81 3.74 8.84 -6.81
C VAL A 81 2.54 8.16 -6.15
N GLY A 82 2.64 6.84 -6.00
CA GLY A 82 1.77 6.07 -5.13
C GLY A 82 2.39 5.89 -3.75
N VAL A 83 1.57 6.03 -2.70
CA VAL A 83 1.99 5.92 -1.30
C VAL A 83 0.90 5.29 -0.45
N GLY A 84 1.30 4.68 0.65
CA GLY A 84 0.39 4.07 1.61
C GLY A 84 1.16 3.47 2.77
N VAL A 85 0.43 2.90 3.73
CA VAL A 85 1.06 2.13 4.79
C VAL A 85 1.49 0.75 4.27
N ASN A 86 0.71 0.18 3.35
CA ASN A 86 0.95 -1.12 2.75
C ASN A 86 0.02 -1.33 1.53
N PRO A 87 0.58 -1.32 0.32
CA PRO A 87 1.98 -1.04 -0.05
C PRO A 87 2.36 0.43 0.12
N GLY A 88 3.67 0.70 0.07
CA GLY A 88 4.27 2.02 0.12
C GLY A 88 5.08 2.33 1.39
N PHE A 89 5.00 1.47 2.44
CA PHE A 89 5.80 1.68 3.63
C PHE A 89 6.22 0.37 4.34
N VAL A 90 5.30 -0.32 5.03
CA VAL A 90 5.67 -1.35 6.01
C VAL A 90 6.28 -2.59 5.37
N LEU A 91 5.64 -3.13 4.31
CA LEU A 91 6.08 -4.38 3.68
C LEU A 91 6.97 -4.15 2.44
N ASP A 92 7.45 -2.92 2.22
CA ASP A 92 8.31 -2.58 1.09
C ASP A 92 9.34 -1.48 1.41
N HIS A 93 8.99 -0.20 1.47
CA HIS A 93 9.94 0.90 1.71
C HIS A 93 10.77 0.70 2.98
N LEU A 94 10.14 0.28 4.08
CA LEU A 94 10.83 0.02 5.35
C LEU A 94 11.76 -1.19 5.24
N VAL A 95 11.38 -2.22 4.49
CA VAL A 95 12.24 -3.38 4.18
C VAL A 95 13.49 -2.92 3.43
N VAL A 96 13.30 -2.12 2.36
CA VAL A 96 14.41 -1.56 1.58
C VAL A 96 15.31 -0.69 2.47
N ALA A 97 14.74 0.17 3.31
CA ALA A 97 15.51 1.02 4.22
C ALA A 97 16.35 0.20 5.22
N LEU A 98 15.75 -0.84 5.83
CA LEU A 98 16.44 -1.72 6.78
C LEU A 98 17.55 -2.53 6.11
N SER A 99 17.37 -2.95 4.85
CA SER A 99 18.38 -3.72 4.13
C SER A 99 19.70 -2.99 3.96
N SER A 100 19.71 -1.66 4.09
CA SER A 100 20.96 -0.85 4.06
C SER A 100 21.97 -1.22 5.16
N GLY A 101 21.52 -1.89 6.22
CA GLY A 101 22.36 -2.39 7.30
C GLY A 101 22.92 -3.80 7.06
N SER A 102 22.59 -4.46 5.94
CA SER A 102 23.00 -5.83 5.62
C SER A 102 23.68 -5.90 4.26
N GLN A 103 24.50 -6.92 4.07
CA GLN A 103 25.10 -7.33 2.79
C GLN A 103 24.67 -8.76 2.48
N ASP A 104 24.85 -9.18 1.22
CA ASP A 104 24.55 -10.55 0.78
C ASP A 104 23.15 -11.03 1.20
N VAL A 105 22.15 -10.16 1.02
CA VAL A 105 20.75 -10.50 1.35
C VAL A 105 20.28 -11.65 0.46
N THR A 106 19.88 -12.73 1.11
CA THR A 106 19.44 -13.97 0.46
C THR A 106 17.93 -14.21 0.56
N HIS A 107 17.30 -13.73 1.65
CA HIS A 107 15.88 -13.90 1.88
C HIS A 107 15.29 -12.75 2.68
N ILE A 108 14.05 -12.40 2.39
CA ILE A 108 13.26 -11.39 3.09
C ILE A 108 11.91 -11.99 3.46
N GLU A 109 11.56 -11.94 4.73
CA GLU A 109 10.20 -12.18 5.18
C GLU A 109 9.65 -10.90 5.83
N ALA A 110 8.50 -10.44 5.36
CA ALA A 110 7.81 -9.33 6.00
C ALA A 110 6.33 -9.70 6.25
N ARG A 111 5.87 -9.47 7.48
CA ARG A 111 4.55 -9.86 7.94
C ARG A 111 3.86 -8.70 8.65
N ARG A 112 2.59 -8.51 8.33
CA ARG A 112 1.72 -7.53 8.96
C ARG A 112 0.46 -8.20 9.47
N VAL A 113 0.23 -8.14 10.77
CA VAL A 113 -1.00 -8.63 11.43
C VAL A 113 -1.82 -7.42 11.85
N ASN A 114 -2.98 -7.21 11.23
CA ASN A 114 -3.81 -6.06 11.55
C ASN A 114 -5.23 -6.44 11.97
N ASP A 115 -5.84 -5.56 12.78
CA ASP A 115 -7.23 -5.67 13.19
C ASP A 115 -8.16 -4.99 12.16
N LEU A 116 -9.15 -5.75 11.67
CA LEU A 116 -10.20 -5.27 10.76
C LEU A 116 -11.41 -4.68 11.49
N ALA A 117 -11.55 -4.84 12.80
CA ALA A 117 -12.73 -4.40 13.54
C ALA A 117 -13.09 -2.91 13.33
N PRO A 118 -12.13 -1.96 13.20
CA PRO A 118 -12.43 -0.55 12.96
C PRO A 118 -12.87 -0.22 11.53
N TYR A 119 -12.69 -1.13 10.57
CA TYR A 119 -12.89 -0.83 9.14
C TYR A 119 -14.36 -0.88 8.74
N GLY A 120 -14.68 -0.20 7.62
CA GLY A 120 -16.04 -0.16 7.05
C GLY A 120 -16.40 -1.41 6.26
N GLN A 121 -17.70 -1.53 5.96
CA GLN A 121 -18.31 -2.72 5.32
C GLN A 121 -17.64 -3.11 3.99
N THR A 122 -17.16 -2.15 3.20
CA THR A 122 -16.49 -2.44 1.93
C THR A 122 -15.21 -3.27 2.16
N VAL A 123 -14.37 -2.83 3.09
CA VAL A 123 -13.14 -3.57 3.44
C VAL A 123 -13.48 -4.93 4.02
N LEU A 124 -14.39 -5.00 4.99
CA LEU A 124 -14.79 -6.27 5.60
C LEU A 124 -15.27 -7.29 4.56
N ARG A 125 -16.07 -6.83 3.58
CA ARG A 125 -16.59 -7.69 2.51
C ARG A 125 -15.48 -8.22 1.60
N THR A 126 -14.55 -7.37 1.17
CA THR A 126 -13.44 -7.79 0.29
C THR A 126 -12.42 -8.71 0.99
N GLN A 127 -12.48 -8.78 2.32
CA GLN A 127 -11.72 -9.72 3.14
C GLN A 127 -12.54 -10.98 3.53
N GLY A 128 -13.77 -11.09 3.05
CA GLY A 128 -14.66 -12.23 3.31
C GLY A 128 -15.24 -12.31 4.73
N VAL A 129 -15.17 -11.21 5.51
CA VAL A 129 -15.63 -11.20 6.91
C VAL A 129 -17.12 -11.52 7.04
N GLY A 130 -17.44 -12.51 7.86
CA GLY A 130 -18.80 -12.95 8.15
C GLY A 130 -19.37 -13.96 7.16
N THR A 131 -18.60 -14.39 6.15
CA THR A 131 -18.98 -15.47 5.23
C THR A 131 -18.76 -16.86 5.86
N THR A 132 -19.35 -17.88 5.27
CA THR A 132 -18.95 -19.27 5.53
C THR A 132 -17.64 -19.59 4.80
N PRO A 133 -16.92 -20.66 5.17
CA PRO A 133 -15.73 -21.09 4.42
C PRO A 133 -16.00 -21.39 2.94
N GLU A 134 -17.18 -21.93 2.62
CA GLU A 134 -17.61 -22.23 1.25
C GLU A 134 -17.86 -20.96 0.44
N GLU A 135 -18.56 -19.98 1.02
CA GLU A 135 -18.79 -18.67 0.41
C GLU A 135 -17.47 -17.92 0.22
N PHE A 136 -16.54 -18.00 1.18
CA PHE A 136 -15.21 -17.43 1.07
C PHE A 136 -14.46 -18.00 -0.14
N LYS A 137 -14.44 -19.34 -0.26
CA LYS A 137 -13.79 -20.01 -1.40
C LYS A 137 -14.40 -19.61 -2.74
N ALA A 138 -15.73 -19.49 -2.80
CA ALA A 138 -16.43 -19.02 -3.99
C ALA A 138 -16.05 -17.56 -4.30
N GLY A 139 -16.02 -16.69 -3.30
CA GLY A 139 -15.67 -15.29 -3.45
C GLY A 139 -14.21 -15.06 -3.88
N VAL A 140 -13.27 -15.90 -3.47
CA VAL A 140 -11.90 -15.88 -3.99
C VAL A 140 -11.88 -16.29 -5.46
N ALA A 141 -12.67 -17.29 -5.84
CA ALA A 141 -12.72 -17.82 -7.20
C ALA A 141 -13.36 -16.83 -8.19
N ASP A 142 -14.36 -16.05 -7.77
CA ASP A 142 -15.03 -15.05 -8.60
C ASP A 142 -14.45 -13.63 -8.47
N GLY A 143 -13.45 -13.43 -7.60
CA GLY A 143 -12.77 -12.15 -7.40
C GLY A 143 -13.53 -11.15 -6.52
N SER A 144 -14.63 -11.52 -5.85
CA SER A 144 -15.33 -10.65 -4.89
C SER A 144 -14.62 -10.57 -3.54
N ILE A 145 -13.79 -11.57 -3.21
CA ILE A 145 -12.87 -11.57 -2.09
C ILE A 145 -11.45 -11.51 -2.65
N VAL A 146 -10.77 -10.38 -2.43
CA VAL A 146 -9.48 -10.08 -3.06
C VAL A 146 -8.31 -10.18 -2.08
N GLY A 147 -8.58 -10.24 -0.77
CA GLY A 147 -7.53 -10.16 0.23
C GLY A 147 -6.80 -8.82 0.20
N HIS A 148 -5.49 -8.85 0.35
CA HIS A 148 -4.65 -7.66 0.26
C HIS A 148 -4.34 -7.31 -1.21
N VAL A 149 -4.53 -6.05 -1.58
CA VAL A 149 -4.07 -5.50 -2.88
C VAL A 149 -2.68 -4.89 -2.69
N GLY A 150 -1.73 -5.18 -3.60
CA GLY A 150 -0.42 -4.53 -3.60
C GLY A 150 0.78 -5.43 -3.32
N PHE A 151 0.61 -6.75 -3.17
CA PHE A 151 1.76 -7.65 -3.00
C PHE A 151 2.68 -7.74 -4.23
N PRO A 152 2.17 -7.79 -5.46
CA PRO A 152 3.03 -7.72 -6.64
C PRO A 152 3.85 -6.43 -6.69
N GLU A 153 3.26 -5.31 -6.30
CA GLU A 153 3.89 -3.99 -6.23
C GLU A 153 5.02 -3.97 -5.18
N SER A 154 4.75 -4.44 -3.97
CA SER A 154 5.76 -4.51 -2.90
C SER A 154 6.91 -5.45 -3.25
N ILE A 155 6.62 -6.65 -3.78
CA ILE A 155 7.65 -7.60 -4.20
C ILE A 155 8.50 -7.01 -5.34
N ARG A 156 7.86 -6.38 -6.34
CA ARG A 156 8.57 -5.73 -7.45
C ARG A 156 9.46 -4.60 -6.96
N LEU A 157 8.94 -3.75 -6.09
CA LEU A 157 9.69 -2.63 -5.52
C LEU A 157 10.93 -3.11 -4.73
N ILE A 158 10.78 -4.12 -3.86
CA ILE A 158 11.90 -4.71 -3.11
C ILE A 158 12.90 -5.36 -4.06
N SER A 159 12.40 -6.18 -5.01
CA SER A 159 13.24 -6.89 -5.96
C SER A 159 14.11 -5.95 -6.79
N ASP A 160 13.51 -4.89 -7.32
CA ASP A 160 14.23 -3.90 -8.12
C ASP A 160 15.23 -3.10 -7.28
N ALA A 161 14.84 -2.70 -6.05
CA ALA A 161 15.70 -1.92 -5.17
C ALA A 161 16.96 -2.67 -4.73
N LEU A 162 16.82 -3.97 -4.45
CA LEU A 162 17.93 -4.80 -3.97
C LEU A 162 18.61 -5.61 -5.08
N GLY A 163 18.09 -5.59 -6.31
CA GLY A 163 18.60 -6.39 -7.40
C GLY A 163 18.40 -7.90 -7.20
N LEU A 164 17.33 -8.32 -6.53
CA LEU A 164 17.08 -9.73 -6.22
C LEU A 164 16.69 -10.57 -7.44
N GLY A 165 16.17 -9.93 -8.51
CA GLY A 165 15.86 -10.62 -9.77
C GLY A 165 14.67 -11.57 -9.66
N VAL A 166 13.61 -11.19 -8.94
CA VAL A 166 12.38 -12.00 -8.87
C VAL A 166 11.77 -12.13 -10.25
N ASP A 167 11.53 -13.37 -10.66
CA ASP A 167 10.99 -13.75 -11.97
C ASP A 167 9.55 -14.27 -11.92
N SER A 168 9.08 -14.69 -10.74
CA SER A 168 7.72 -15.18 -10.54
C SER A 168 7.18 -14.82 -9.17
N ILE A 169 5.86 -14.63 -9.11
CA ILE A 169 5.12 -14.31 -7.88
C ILE A 169 3.95 -15.28 -7.76
N GLU A 170 3.87 -15.95 -6.63
CA GLU A 170 2.76 -16.82 -6.25
C GLU A 170 1.98 -16.18 -5.11
N GLN A 171 0.65 -16.23 -5.15
CA GLN A 171 -0.21 -15.69 -4.09
C GLN A 171 -1.21 -16.74 -3.61
N HIS A 172 -1.45 -16.76 -2.30
CA HIS A 172 -2.40 -17.66 -1.66
C HIS A 172 -3.27 -16.87 -0.67
N ILE A 173 -4.58 -17.07 -0.74
CA ILE A 173 -5.56 -16.45 0.16
C ILE A 173 -6.31 -17.56 0.88
N GLU A 174 -6.21 -17.58 2.21
CA GLU A 174 -6.84 -18.56 3.07
C GLU A 174 -7.78 -17.88 4.07
N PRO A 175 -8.96 -18.48 4.39
CA PRO A 175 -9.85 -17.90 5.38
C PRO A 175 -9.28 -18.07 6.79
N ILE A 176 -9.46 -17.06 7.63
CA ILE A 176 -9.25 -17.15 9.08
C ILE A 176 -10.63 -17.40 9.71
N ILE A 177 -10.82 -18.58 10.30
CA ILE A 177 -12.11 -18.97 10.88
C ILE A 177 -12.16 -18.59 12.35
N ALA A 178 -13.21 -17.84 12.75
CA ALA A 178 -13.43 -17.48 14.13
C ALA A 178 -13.77 -18.71 14.99
N LYS A 179 -13.09 -18.89 16.11
CA LYS A 179 -13.39 -19.93 17.12
C LYS A 179 -14.25 -19.39 18.26
N VAL A 180 -14.21 -18.06 18.45
CA VAL A 180 -15.03 -17.32 19.40
C VAL A 180 -15.73 -16.16 18.70
N ALA A 181 -16.80 -15.62 19.30
CA ALA A 181 -17.47 -14.43 18.77
C ALA A 181 -16.51 -13.24 18.77
N ARG A 182 -16.40 -12.54 17.64
CA ARG A 182 -15.50 -11.40 17.45
C ARG A 182 -16.29 -10.15 17.09
N PRO A 183 -16.28 -9.11 17.92
CA PRO A 183 -16.99 -7.87 17.63
C PRO A 183 -16.27 -7.06 16.54
N ALA A 184 -17.02 -6.59 15.56
CA ALA A 184 -16.60 -5.58 14.60
C ALA A 184 -17.51 -4.35 14.73
N ARG A 185 -17.19 -3.27 14.01
CA ARG A 185 -17.90 -2.00 14.11
C ARG A 185 -19.43 -2.10 13.98
N ASP A 186 -19.92 -2.88 13.02
CA ASP A 186 -21.34 -2.95 12.65
C ASP A 186 -21.89 -4.38 12.69
N ARG A 187 -21.12 -5.35 13.17
CA ARG A 187 -21.51 -6.76 13.25
C ARG A 187 -20.68 -7.53 14.27
N THR A 188 -21.13 -8.72 14.59
CA THR A 188 -20.34 -9.74 15.27
C THR A 188 -20.05 -10.87 14.27
N VAL A 189 -18.81 -11.34 14.23
CA VAL A 189 -18.44 -12.56 13.52
C VAL A 189 -18.62 -13.72 14.49
N GLU A 190 -19.51 -14.65 14.14
CA GLU A 190 -19.83 -15.78 15.01
C GLU A 190 -18.80 -16.92 14.82
N PRO A 191 -18.64 -17.80 15.80
CA PRO A 191 -17.81 -19.00 15.67
C PRO A 191 -18.18 -19.82 14.44
N GLY A 192 -17.17 -20.22 13.67
CA GLY A 192 -17.35 -20.93 12.39
C GLY A 192 -17.46 -20.02 11.17
N GLN A 193 -17.68 -18.74 11.34
CA GLN A 193 -17.61 -17.78 10.25
C GLN A 193 -16.18 -17.32 9.97
N VAL A 194 -15.96 -16.77 8.79
CA VAL A 194 -14.69 -16.15 8.40
C VAL A 194 -14.51 -14.82 9.13
N ALA A 195 -13.43 -14.69 9.90
CA ALA A 195 -13.06 -13.45 10.59
C ALA A 195 -12.20 -12.52 9.72
N GLY A 196 -11.72 -13.02 8.60
CA GLY A 196 -10.83 -12.34 7.67
C GLY A 196 -10.01 -13.34 6.88
N CYS A 197 -8.91 -12.92 6.30
CA CYS A 197 -8.08 -13.81 5.52
C CYS A 197 -6.59 -13.67 5.85
N ASN A 198 -5.85 -14.77 5.67
CA ASN A 198 -4.41 -14.76 5.58
C ASN A 198 -4.01 -14.74 4.11
N HIS A 199 -3.49 -13.62 3.64
CA HIS A 199 -2.95 -13.50 2.29
C HIS A 199 -1.42 -13.60 2.35
N THR A 200 -0.85 -14.48 1.54
CA THR A 200 0.60 -14.68 1.43
C THR A 200 1.01 -14.52 -0.02
N ALA A 201 2.14 -13.85 -0.25
CA ALA A 201 2.78 -13.78 -1.55
C ALA A 201 4.24 -14.18 -1.45
N VAL A 202 4.72 -14.93 -2.44
CA VAL A 202 6.08 -15.44 -2.52
C VAL A 202 6.71 -14.99 -3.83
N GLY A 203 7.76 -14.20 -3.75
CA GLY A 203 8.63 -13.85 -4.88
C GLY A 203 9.75 -14.87 -5.02
N ARG A 204 9.89 -15.46 -6.21
CA ARG A 204 10.93 -16.45 -6.51
C ARG A 204 11.91 -15.92 -7.54
N ARG A 205 13.12 -16.40 -7.46
CA ARG A 205 14.16 -16.27 -8.49
C ARG A 205 14.67 -17.67 -8.84
N GLU A 206 14.54 -18.07 -10.09
CA GLU A 206 14.97 -19.40 -10.57
C GLU A 206 14.37 -20.57 -9.74
N GLY A 207 13.12 -20.40 -9.28
CA GLY A 207 12.40 -21.34 -8.45
C GLY A 207 12.66 -21.23 -6.94
N GLU A 208 13.74 -20.55 -6.52
CA GLU A 208 14.06 -20.35 -5.10
C GLU A 208 13.29 -19.17 -4.53
N GLU A 209 12.72 -19.34 -3.33
CA GLU A 209 12.04 -18.27 -2.61
C GLU A 209 13.06 -17.24 -2.09
N VAL A 210 12.88 -15.96 -2.46
CA VAL A 210 13.74 -14.87 -2.01
C VAL A 210 12.98 -13.77 -1.25
N ILE A 211 11.66 -13.68 -1.47
CA ILE A 211 10.78 -12.74 -0.74
C ILE A 211 9.51 -13.49 -0.33
N ARG A 212 9.10 -13.33 0.93
CA ARG A 212 7.82 -13.78 1.45
C ARG A 212 7.11 -12.63 2.14
N LEU A 213 5.92 -12.28 1.67
CA LEU A 213 5.04 -11.31 2.31
C LEU A 213 3.81 -12.01 2.87
N ILE A 214 3.44 -11.69 4.12
CA ILE A 214 2.35 -12.36 4.85
C ILE A 214 1.46 -11.30 5.49
N HIS A 215 0.16 -11.34 5.21
CA HIS A 215 -0.78 -10.36 5.76
C HIS A 215 -2.06 -11.02 6.29
N PRO A 216 -2.05 -11.58 7.51
CA PRO A 216 -3.28 -11.97 8.20
C PRO A 216 -4.04 -10.71 8.62
N GLN A 217 -5.19 -10.50 7.98
CA GLN A 217 -6.13 -9.42 8.22
C GLN A 217 -7.39 -10.02 8.82
N GLN A 218 -7.75 -9.65 10.04
CA GLN A 218 -8.87 -10.30 10.72
C GLN A 218 -9.52 -9.38 11.77
N VAL A 219 -10.78 -9.61 12.03
CA VAL A 219 -11.53 -8.90 13.08
C VAL A 219 -11.08 -9.36 14.46
N ALA A 220 -10.75 -8.42 15.35
CA ALA A 220 -10.44 -8.65 16.76
C ALA A 220 -9.51 -9.86 17.00
N PRO A 221 -8.27 -9.86 16.47
CA PRO A 221 -7.33 -10.99 16.62
C PRO A 221 -7.02 -11.31 18.07
N GLU A 222 -7.03 -10.33 18.96
CA GLU A 222 -6.79 -10.47 20.39
C GLU A 222 -7.82 -11.38 21.09
N ALA A 223 -9.03 -11.50 20.54
CA ALA A 223 -10.05 -12.40 21.09
C ALA A 223 -9.61 -13.89 21.05
N GLU A 224 -8.63 -14.21 20.22
CA GLU A 224 -7.99 -15.55 20.15
C GLU A 224 -6.50 -15.52 20.50
N GLY A 225 -6.06 -14.49 21.24
CA GLY A 225 -4.70 -14.38 21.77
C GLY A 225 -3.65 -14.03 20.70
N GLN A 226 -4.05 -13.51 19.55
CA GLN A 226 -3.12 -13.07 18.52
C GLN A 226 -2.90 -11.57 18.63
N GLU A 227 -1.65 -11.15 18.86
CA GLU A 227 -1.27 -9.75 18.87
C GLU A 227 -1.13 -9.20 17.45
N THR A 228 -1.49 -7.93 17.28
CA THR A 228 -1.24 -7.18 16.06
C THR A 228 0.20 -6.67 16.04
N GLY A 229 0.77 -6.49 14.84
CA GLY A 229 2.14 -6.02 14.68
C GLY A 229 2.64 -6.07 13.26
N ASP A 230 3.76 -5.40 13.04
CA ASP A 230 4.53 -5.45 11.80
C ASP A 230 5.90 -6.10 12.09
N PHE A 231 6.31 -7.06 11.28
CA PHE A 231 7.50 -7.88 11.49
C PHE A 231 8.29 -7.96 10.19
N ILE A 232 9.60 -7.71 10.25
CA ILE A 232 10.51 -7.80 9.11
C ILE A 232 11.73 -8.59 9.52
N THR A 233 12.07 -9.62 8.73
CA THR A 233 13.29 -10.40 8.86
C THR A 233 14.03 -10.38 7.54
N ILE A 234 15.29 -9.98 7.58
CA ILE A 234 16.20 -9.98 6.44
C ILE A 234 17.33 -10.94 6.77
N THR A 235 17.48 -11.97 5.95
CA THR A 235 18.59 -12.92 6.04
C THR A 235 19.73 -12.43 5.17
N GLY A 236 20.89 -12.14 5.78
CA GLY A 236 22.05 -11.56 5.12
C GLY A 236 23.24 -11.45 6.07
N VAL A 237 24.13 -10.51 5.82
CA VAL A 237 25.32 -10.30 6.64
C VAL A 237 25.37 -8.83 7.11
N PRO A 238 25.00 -8.54 8.36
CA PRO A 238 24.32 -9.42 9.33
C PRO A 238 22.84 -9.65 9.01
N ASP A 239 22.23 -10.64 9.67
CA ASP A 239 20.77 -10.78 9.71
C ASP A 239 20.16 -9.59 10.45
N ILE A 240 18.98 -9.14 10.00
CA ILE A 240 18.23 -8.07 10.64
C ILE A 240 16.82 -8.56 10.96
N SER A 241 16.35 -8.30 12.18
CA SER A 241 14.98 -8.53 12.58
C SER A 241 14.43 -7.29 13.26
N MET A 242 13.24 -6.84 12.85
CA MET A 242 12.53 -5.71 13.42
C MET A 242 11.07 -6.06 13.64
N SER A 243 10.48 -5.56 14.71
CA SER A 243 9.04 -5.66 14.92
C SER A 243 8.49 -4.37 15.55
N THR A 244 7.21 -4.10 15.26
CA THR A 244 6.42 -3.10 15.97
C THR A 244 5.21 -3.78 16.61
N GLY A 245 4.78 -3.31 17.75
CA GLY A 245 3.56 -3.74 18.43
C GLY A 245 2.91 -2.55 19.15
N PRO A 246 1.61 -2.31 18.93
CA PRO A 246 0.76 -2.88 17.90
C PRO A 246 1.21 -2.51 16.47
N GLU A 247 0.49 -2.99 15.45
CA GLU A 247 0.73 -2.63 14.06
C GLU A 247 0.58 -1.13 13.81
N ILE A 248 1.29 -0.59 12.84
CA ILE A 248 1.13 0.79 12.41
C ILE A 248 -0.28 0.97 11.85
N ALA A 249 -1.12 1.76 12.51
CA ALA A 249 -2.54 1.89 12.22
C ALA A 249 -2.82 2.31 10.77
N GLY A 250 -3.37 1.41 9.94
CA GLY A 250 -3.45 1.48 8.48
C GLY A 250 -3.96 2.80 7.93
N GLY A 251 -5.22 3.15 8.21
CA GLY A 251 -5.83 4.36 7.64
C GLY A 251 -5.18 5.67 8.13
N LYS A 252 -4.75 5.72 9.40
CA LYS A 252 -4.09 6.91 9.96
C LYS A 252 -2.69 7.09 9.39
N ALA A 253 -1.94 6.01 9.26
CA ALA A 253 -0.59 6.04 8.72
C ALA A 253 -0.58 6.37 7.23
N THR A 254 -1.51 5.80 6.43
CA THR A 254 -1.66 6.15 5.02
C THR A 254 -1.89 7.64 4.83
N ALA A 255 -2.80 8.25 5.60
CA ALA A 255 -3.02 9.70 5.55
C ALA A 255 -1.75 10.49 5.94
N GLY A 256 -1.04 10.05 6.98
CA GLY A 256 0.23 10.66 7.41
C GLY A 256 1.31 10.57 6.34
N ILE A 257 1.52 9.40 5.75
CA ILE A 257 2.51 9.17 4.68
C ILE A 257 2.18 10.03 3.45
N CYS A 258 0.90 10.06 3.05
CA CYS A 258 0.43 10.88 1.95
C CYS A 258 0.81 12.36 2.16
N VAL A 259 0.45 12.95 3.29
CA VAL A 259 0.75 14.36 3.62
C VAL A 259 2.26 14.61 3.70
N ASN A 260 3.01 13.72 4.35
CA ASN A 260 4.47 13.86 4.51
C ASN A 260 5.23 13.70 3.19
N THR A 261 4.62 13.09 2.16
CA THR A 261 5.21 12.94 0.83
C THR A 261 5.03 14.21 -0.03
N ILE A 262 4.04 15.06 0.26
CA ILE A 262 3.75 16.25 -0.55
C ILE A 262 5.00 17.12 -0.82
N PRO A 263 5.79 17.54 0.18
CA PRO A 263 6.98 18.35 -0.10
C PRO A 263 8.06 17.60 -0.90
N ARG A 264 8.07 16.27 -0.81
CA ARG A 264 9.04 15.44 -1.54
C ARG A 264 8.70 15.35 -3.01
N ILE A 265 7.42 15.16 -3.34
CA ILE A 265 6.98 15.06 -4.73
C ILE A 265 7.06 16.42 -5.46
N VAL A 266 6.77 17.52 -4.78
CA VAL A 266 6.91 18.89 -5.34
C VAL A 266 8.37 19.19 -5.70
N ALA A 267 9.33 18.69 -4.91
CA ALA A 267 10.76 18.88 -5.14
C ALA A 267 11.40 17.82 -6.06
N ALA A 268 10.64 16.82 -6.48
CA ALA A 268 11.16 15.72 -7.29
C ALA A 268 11.40 16.12 -8.74
N THR A 269 12.33 15.43 -9.40
CA THR A 269 12.47 15.51 -10.86
C THR A 269 11.22 14.95 -11.53
N PRO A 270 10.75 15.53 -12.66
CA PRO A 270 9.54 15.08 -13.34
C PRO A 270 9.54 13.59 -13.68
N GLY A 271 8.36 12.97 -13.64
CA GLY A 271 8.12 11.57 -13.98
C GLY A 271 7.30 10.82 -12.94
N LEU A 272 6.99 9.57 -13.24
CA LEU A 272 6.42 8.63 -12.28
C LEU A 272 7.50 8.22 -11.26
N LYS A 273 7.15 8.20 -9.98
CA LYS A 273 8.06 7.90 -8.89
C LYS A 273 7.50 6.78 -8.03
N ARG A 274 8.39 5.94 -7.55
CA ARG A 274 8.13 5.06 -6.41
C ARG A 274 8.57 5.79 -5.14
N ILE A 275 8.05 5.38 -4.01
CA ILE A 275 8.41 6.01 -2.72
C ILE A 275 9.92 5.96 -2.43
N ILE A 276 10.61 4.94 -2.93
CA ILE A 276 12.06 4.75 -2.80
C ILE A 276 12.89 5.69 -3.69
N ASP A 277 12.29 6.27 -4.73
CA ASP A 277 12.96 7.22 -5.62
C ASP A 277 12.99 8.64 -5.03
N LEU A 278 12.29 8.85 -3.91
CA LEU A 278 12.20 10.13 -3.18
C LEU A 278 13.06 10.08 -1.92
N PRO A 279 13.56 11.22 -1.43
CA PRO A 279 14.04 11.31 -0.06
C PRO A 279 12.96 10.82 0.90
N SER A 280 13.28 9.89 1.82
CA SER A 280 12.30 9.29 2.72
C SER A 280 11.39 10.35 3.35
N PRO A 281 10.05 10.21 3.24
CA PRO A 281 9.13 11.11 3.91
C PRO A 281 9.30 10.97 5.42
N CYS A 282 9.13 12.08 6.11
CA CYS A 282 9.17 12.11 7.57
C CYS A 282 8.09 13.04 8.09
N ALA A 283 7.68 12.84 9.33
CA ALA A 283 6.73 13.74 9.98
C ALA A 283 7.32 15.17 10.04
N LEU A 284 6.64 16.09 9.36
CA LEU A 284 7.04 17.48 9.31
C LEU A 284 6.28 18.25 10.40
N MET A 285 7.02 18.82 11.33
CA MET A 285 6.45 19.50 12.49
C MET A 285 6.41 21.01 12.27
N GLY A 286 5.21 21.58 12.32
CA GLY A 286 4.97 23.02 12.22
C GLY A 286 4.65 23.52 10.82
N PRO A 287 4.03 24.72 10.70
CA PRO A 287 3.58 25.30 9.43
C PRO A 287 4.71 25.55 8.42
N SER A 288 5.89 25.98 8.89
CA SER A 288 7.05 26.29 8.05
C SER A 288 7.62 25.08 7.31
N ALA A 289 7.26 23.86 7.73
CA ALA A 289 7.70 22.64 7.06
C ALA A 289 7.06 22.45 5.66
N TYR A 290 5.96 23.15 5.38
CA TYR A 290 5.19 23.08 4.14
C TYR A 290 5.30 24.36 3.30
N GLU A 291 6.08 25.35 3.76
CA GLU A 291 6.35 26.55 2.97
C GLU A 291 7.31 26.22 1.82
N ARG A 292 7.07 26.80 0.64
CA ARG A 292 7.99 26.69 -0.50
C ARG A 292 9.36 27.25 -0.09
N ARG A 293 10.40 26.45 -0.25
CA ARG A 293 11.78 26.87 -0.11
C ARG A 293 12.35 27.29 -1.45
#